data_8611e4463b93675ed171328d8dcc65c3
#
_entry.id   8611e4463b93675ed171328d8dcc65c3
#
_cell.length_a   1.000
_cell.length_b   1.000
_cell.length_c   1.000
_cell.angle_alpha   90.00
_cell.angle_beta   90.00
_cell.angle_gamma   90.00
#
_symmetry.space_group_name_H-M   'P 1'
#
loop_
_entity.id
_entity.type
_entity.pdbx_description
1 polymer ?
#
loop_
_entity_poly.entity_id
_entity_poly.type
_entity_poly.pdbx_seq_one_letter_code
_entity_poly.pdbx_strand_id
1 'polypeptide(L)'
;MAECFLYNNCNHRHCDDSCCIRKDRVGALLKMSLLPEKHWVRMSLITDFDGTDLEEFKRLFNIEKNIGDFVSKGYSLFLHSKGSGNGKTSWAIRLVQAYINYIWPESDLTECKALFIHTSRFLQALKDNFSSKNDYAIYIKNHLDEADLVVWDDIGAEMGSDYDINQ
;
A
#
# COMPACT_ATOMS: atom_id res chain seq x y z
N MET A 1 3.52 -0.21 27.14
CA MET A 1 4.30 -0.91 26.09
C MET A 1 3.70 -0.48 24.76
N ALA A 2 4.48 0.12 23.88
CA ALA A 2 3.99 0.41 22.54
C ALA A 2 3.76 -0.93 21.83
N GLU A 3 2.54 -1.19 21.40
CA GLU A 3 2.22 -2.44 20.71
C GLU A 3 2.98 -2.49 19.39
N CYS A 4 3.74 -3.55 19.19
CA CYS A 4 4.45 -3.79 17.94
C CYS A 4 3.42 -3.91 16.81
N PHE A 5 3.58 -3.15 15.72
CA PHE A 5 2.66 -3.18 14.58
C PHE A 5 2.58 -4.56 13.90
N LEU A 6 3.55 -5.45 14.16
CA LEU A 6 3.54 -6.84 13.70
C LEU A 6 2.92 -7.82 14.71
N TYR A 7 2.47 -7.37 15.88
CA TYR A 7 2.05 -8.26 16.98
C TYR A 7 1.06 -9.34 16.53
N ASN A 8 0.05 -8.98 15.76
CA ASN A 8 -0.97 -9.90 15.26
C ASN A 8 -0.46 -10.88 14.18
N ASN A 9 0.73 -10.67 13.64
CA ASN A 9 1.34 -11.49 12.57
C ASN A 9 2.67 -12.10 13.01
N CYS A 10 2.99 -12.04 14.31
CA CYS A 10 4.24 -12.51 14.86
C CYS A 10 4.01 -13.78 15.70
N ASN A 11 4.77 -14.83 15.41
CA ASN A 11 4.73 -16.08 16.15
C ASN A 11 5.57 -16.07 17.46
N HIS A 12 6.19 -14.94 17.79
CA HIS A 12 6.97 -14.81 19.02
C HIS A 12 6.06 -14.56 20.23
N ARG A 13 6.06 -15.49 21.18
CA ARG A 13 5.27 -15.42 22.42
C ARG A 13 5.78 -14.36 23.42
N HIS A 14 7.03 -13.94 23.28
CA HIS A 14 7.67 -12.93 24.10
C HIS A 14 8.41 -11.96 23.18
N CYS A 15 7.73 -10.90 22.80
CA CYS A 15 8.34 -9.81 22.04
C CYS A 15 8.88 -8.80 23.06
N ASP A 16 10.20 -8.72 23.22
CA ASP A 16 10.79 -7.51 23.69
C ASP A 16 11.12 -6.65 22.46
N ASP A 17 10.61 -5.44 22.42
CA ASP A 17 10.71 -4.55 21.26
C ASP A 17 12.15 -4.17 20.88
N SER A 18 13.15 -4.60 21.66
CA SER A 18 14.52 -4.09 21.57
C SER A 18 15.39 -4.76 20.51
N CYS A 19 15.00 -5.91 19.94
CA CYS A 19 15.83 -6.65 18.99
C CYS A 19 15.07 -7.41 17.89
N CYS A 20 13.89 -6.94 17.49
CA CYS A 20 13.13 -7.59 16.43
C CYS A 20 13.59 -7.12 15.05
N ILE A 21 14.56 -7.82 14.46
CA ILE A 21 15.07 -7.56 13.10
C ILE A 21 13.93 -7.47 12.07
N ARG A 22 12.88 -8.30 12.20
CA ARG A 22 11.73 -8.25 11.33
C ARG A 22 10.99 -6.92 11.43
N LYS A 23 10.76 -6.41 12.65
CA LYS A 23 10.09 -5.13 12.89
C LYS A 23 10.86 -3.99 12.22
N ASP A 24 12.18 -3.96 12.39
CA ASP A 24 13.03 -2.92 11.83
C ASP A 24 13.06 -2.97 10.31
N ARG A 25 13.25 -4.15 9.73
CA ARG A 25 13.27 -4.33 8.27
C ARG A 25 11.92 -4.05 7.63
N VAL A 26 10.84 -4.62 8.15
CA VAL A 26 9.47 -4.37 7.65
C VAL A 26 9.10 -2.89 7.81
N GLY A 27 9.45 -2.28 8.94
CA GLY A 27 9.23 -0.85 9.16
C GLY A 27 9.98 0.02 8.16
N ALA A 28 11.25 -0.29 7.87
CA ALA A 28 12.02 0.41 6.84
C ALA A 28 11.38 0.29 5.45
N LEU A 29 10.99 -0.91 5.04
CA LEU A 29 10.32 -1.15 3.75
C LEU A 29 8.97 -0.44 3.66
N LEU A 30 8.15 -0.46 4.72
CA LEU A 30 6.87 0.27 4.76
C LEU A 30 7.08 1.80 4.66
N LYS A 31 8.13 2.32 5.30
CA LYS A 31 8.48 3.73 5.19
C LYS A 31 8.91 4.09 3.78
N MET A 32 9.75 3.28 3.15
CA MET A 32 10.18 3.46 1.76
C MET A 32 9.00 3.37 0.79
N SER A 33 8.00 2.54 1.07
CA SER A 33 6.79 2.43 0.24
C SER A 33 5.86 3.64 0.33
N LEU A 34 6.19 4.66 1.12
CA LEU A 34 5.34 5.84 1.40
C LEU A 34 4.01 5.50 2.10
N LEU A 35 3.87 4.30 2.64
CA LEU A 35 2.69 3.94 3.41
C LEU A 35 2.71 4.68 4.77
N PRO A 36 1.68 5.50 5.09
CA PRO A 36 1.64 6.22 6.35
C PRO A 36 1.70 5.29 7.57
N GLU A 37 2.43 5.67 8.62
CA GLU A 37 2.65 4.84 9.82
C GLU A 37 1.35 4.36 10.49
N LYS A 38 0.30 5.19 10.46
CA LYS A 38 -1.04 4.80 10.95
C LYS A 38 -1.62 3.55 10.25
N HIS A 39 -1.08 3.20 9.09
CA HIS A 39 -1.48 2.04 8.29
C HIS A 39 -0.45 0.90 8.34
N TRP A 40 0.52 0.91 9.24
CA TRP A 40 1.46 -0.19 9.38
C TRP A 40 0.87 -1.37 10.15
N VAL A 41 -0.06 -1.11 11.05
CA VAL A 41 -0.83 -2.16 11.71
C VAL A 41 -1.73 -2.83 10.67
N ARG A 42 -1.76 -4.17 10.66
CA ARG A 42 -2.62 -4.92 9.75
C ARG A 42 -4.07 -4.50 9.96
N MET A 43 -4.70 -4.01 8.92
CA MET A 43 -6.10 -3.62 8.97
C MET A 43 -6.99 -4.86 9.09
N SER A 44 -7.85 -4.86 10.11
CA SER A 44 -8.95 -5.82 10.18
C SER A 44 -10.00 -5.44 9.13
N LEU A 45 -10.45 -6.41 8.37
CA LEU A 45 -11.57 -6.22 7.46
C LEU A 45 -12.87 -6.44 8.24
N ILE A 46 -13.81 -5.56 8.05
CA ILE A 46 -15.19 -5.78 8.51
C ILE A 46 -15.77 -6.83 7.56
N THR A 47 -16.10 -7.99 8.09
CA THR A 47 -16.59 -9.16 7.32
C THR A 47 -18.11 -9.29 7.39
N ASP A 48 -18.81 -8.20 7.59
CA ASP A 48 -20.26 -8.20 7.60
C ASP A 48 -20.75 -8.11 6.15
N PHE A 49 -20.70 -9.28 5.47
CA PHE A 49 -21.13 -9.40 4.08
C PHE A 49 -22.59 -9.81 4.04
N ASP A 50 -23.39 -9.08 3.29
CA ASP A 50 -24.73 -9.49 2.90
C ASP A 50 -24.74 -10.67 1.89
N GLY A 51 -23.57 -11.22 1.58
CA GLY A 51 -23.38 -12.37 0.71
C GLY A 51 -23.15 -12.04 -0.76
N THR A 52 -23.34 -10.79 -1.20
CA THR A 52 -23.22 -10.42 -2.63
C THR A 52 -21.80 -10.35 -3.12
N ASP A 53 -20.84 -9.97 -2.26
CA ASP A 53 -19.44 -9.76 -2.64
C ASP A 53 -18.49 -10.87 -2.18
N LEU A 54 -19.02 -12.03 -1.78
CA LEU A 54 -18.21 -13.10 -1.19
C LEU A 54 -17.16 -13.66 -2.14
N GLU A 55 -17.49 -13.79 -3.43
CA GLU A 55 -16.56 -14.33 -4.43
C GLU A 55 -15.42 -13.35 -4.74
N GLU A 56 -15.70 -12.06 -4.81
CA GLU A 56 -14.70 -11.00 -4.97
C GLU A 56 -13.74 -10.97 -3.78
N PHE A 57 -14.26 -11.15 -2.58
CA PHE A 57 -13.45 -11.28 -1.37
C PHE A 57 -12.55 -12.50 -1.38
N LYS A 58 -13.06 -13.64 -1.77
CA LYS A 58 -12.26 -14.87 -1.90
C LYS A 58 -11.11 -14.66 -2.88
N ARG A 59 -11.37 -13.98 -4.00
CA ARG A 59 -10.34 -13.62 -4.99
C ARG A 59 -9.27 -12.72 -4.38
N LEU A 60 -9.66 -11.67 -3.66
CA LEU A 60 -8.73 -10.74 -3.01
C LEU A 60 -7.90 -11.44 -1.92
N PHE A 61 -8.50 -12.30 -1.10
CA PHE A 61 -7.78 -13.13 -0.14
C PHE A 61 -6.79 -14.08 -0.81
N ASN A 62 -7.17 -14.66 -1.95
CA ASN A 62 -6.26 -15.53 -2.70
C ASN A 62 -5.07 -14.74 -3.26
N ILE A 63 -5.28 -13.52 -3.76
CA ILE A 63 -4.20 -12.62 -4.20
C ILE A 63 -3.31 -12.28 -3.01
N GLU A 64 -3.86 -11.86 -1.87
CA GLU A 64 -3.11 -11.55 -0.65
C GLU A 64 -2.23 -12.73 -0.22
N LYS A 65 -2.79 -13.94 -0.23
CA LYS A 65 -2.08 -15.17 0.17
C LYS A 65 -0.94 -15.54 -0.79
N ASN A 66 -1.11 -15.25 -2.06
CA ASN A 66 -0.16 -15.59 -3.13
C ASN A 66 0.46 -14.33 -3.75
N ILE A 67 0.71 -13.30 -2.93
CA ILE A 67 1.11 -11.97 -3.41
C ILE A 67 2.44 -11.99 -4.17
N GLY A 68 3.38 -12.82 -3.76
CA GLY A 68 4.66 -13.00 -4.45
C GLY A 68 4.48 -13.48 -5.88
N ASP A 69 3.65 -14.51 -6.08
CA ASP A 69 3.32 -15.03 -7.41
C ASP A 69 2.57 -13.99 -8.25
N PHE A 70 1.65 -13.25 -7.63
CA PHE A 70 0.89 -12.21 -8.31
C PHE A 70 1.81 -11.13 -8.88
N VAL A 71 2.74 -10.64 -8.06
CA VAL A 71 3.70 -9.60 -8.44
C VAL A 71 4.71 -10.13 -9.46
N SER A 72 5.31 -11.30 -9.22
CA SER A 72 6.33 -11.87 -10.11
C SER A 72 5.82 -12.17 -11.53
N LYS A 73 4.51 -12.42 -11.68
CA LYS A 73 3.86 -12.61 -12.99
C LYS A 73 3.44 -11.31 -13.67
N GLY A 74 3.68 -10.16 -13.05
CA GLY A 74 3.30 -8.85 -13.58
C GLY A 74 1.79 -8.64 -13.69
N TYR A 75 1.00 -9.28 -12.82
CA TYR A 75 -0.45 -9.11 -12.85
C TYR A 75 -0.86 -7.75 -12.31
N SER A 76 -1.91 -7.18 -12.90
CA SER A 76 -2.54 -5.95 -12.45
C SER A 76 -3.92 -6.22 -11.84
N LEU A 77 -4.29 -5.42 -10.84
CA LEU A 77 -5.58 -5.48 -10.17
C LEU A 77 -6.23 -4.10 -10.18
N PHE A 78 -7.48 -4.03 -10.64
CA PHE A 78 -8.30 -2.84 -10.58
C PHE A 78 -9.43 -3.02 -9.56
N LEU A 79 -9.38 -2.26 -8.46
CA LEU A 79 -10.41 -2.27 -7.42
C LEU A 79 -11.42 -1.16 -7.67
N HIS A 80 -12.62 -1.53 -8.09
CA HIS A 80 -13.71 -0.60 -8.36
C HIS A 80 -14.96 -0.92 -7.53
N SER A 81 -15.65 0.10 -7.05
CA SER A 81 -16.99 -0.02 -6.46
C SER A 81 -17.75 1.28 -6.61
N LYS A 82 -19.09 1.22 -6.65
CA LYS A 82 -19.99 2.36 -6.87
C LYS A 82 -20.07 3.37 -5.73
N GLY A 83 -19.44 3.11 -4.58
CA GLY A 83 -19.52 3.98 -3.40
C GLY A 83 -18.18 4.26 -2.75
N SER A 84 -18.15 5.25 -1.87
CA SER A 84 -17.06 5.47 -0.93
C SER A 84 -17.22 4.56 0.29
N GLY A 85 -16.12 4.30 1.01
CA GLY A 85 -16.15 3.50 2.24
C GLY A 85 -16.19 1.97 2.05
N ASN A 86 -16.18 1.46 0.83
CA ASN A 86 -16.26 0.03 0.51
C ASN A 86 -14.94 -0.73 0.64
N GLY A 87 -13.98 -0.19 1.37
CA GLY A 87 -12.74 -0.88 1.71
C GLY A 87 -11.68 -0.97 0.59
N LYS A 88 -11.82 -0.28 -0.56
CA LYS A 88 -10.82 -0.29 -1.65
C LYS A 88 -9.42 0.06 -1.17
N THR A 89 -9.27 1.22 -0.54
CA THR A 89 -7.99 1.67 0.05
C THR A 89 -7.48 0.70 1.11
N SER A 90 -8.37 0.13 1.93
CA SER A 90 -7.99 -0.87 2.94
C SER A 90 -7.42 -2.13 2.30
N TRP A 91 -8.00 -2.61 1.20
CA TRP A 91 -7.45 -3.72 0.44
C TRP A 91 -6.12 -3.38 -0.22
N ALA A 92 -6.00 -2.20 -0.82
CA ALA A 92 -4.76 -1.73 -1.42
C ALA A 92 -3.61 -1.71 -0.38
N ILE A 93 -3.87 -1.16 0.81
CA ILE A 93 -2.93 -1.16 1.93
C ILE A 93 -2.55 -2.59 2.35
N ARG A 94 -3.53 -3.49 2.47
CA ARG A 94 -3.28 -4.90 2.84
C ARG A 94 -2.38 -5.62 1.84
N LEU A 95 -2.57 -5.37 0.55
CA LEU A 95 -1.72 -5.97 -0.50
C LEU A 95 -0.28 -5.48 -0.42
N VAL A 96 -0.06 -4.17 -0.17
CA VAL A 96 1.29 -3.64 0.09
C VAL A 96 1.90 -4.29 1.34
N GLN A 97 1.15 -4.37 2.44
CA GLN A 97 1.63 -5.02 3.67
C GLN A 97 1.96 -6.50 3.44
N ALA A 98 1.10 -7.23 2.71
CA ALA A 98 1.33 -8.62 2.38
C ALA A 98 2.61 -8.81 1.56
N TYR A 99 2.81 -7.95 0.54
CA TYR A 99 3.98 -8.00 -0.31
C TYR A 99 5.26 -7.69 0.49
N ILE A 100 5.28 -6.64 1.30
CA ILE A 100 6.43 -6.31 2.16
C ILE A 100 6.71 -7.44 3.17
N ASN A 101 5.66 -8.05 3.74
CA ASN A 101 5.85 -9.22 4.63
C ASN A 101 6.34 -10.48 3.89
N TYR A 102 6.14 -10.56 2.59
CA TYR A 102 6.68 -11.64 1.75
C TYR A 102 8.17 -11.42 1.45
N ILE A 103 8.57 -10.19 1.07
CA ILE A 103 9.94 -9.92 0.60
C ILE A 103 10.95 -9.59 1.70
N TRP A 104 10.51 -9.19 2.91
CA TRP A 104 11.39 -8.64 3.95
C TRP A 104 12.63 -9.47 4.31
N PRO A 105 12.62 -10.82 4.23
CA PRO A 105 13.80 -11.62 4.60
C PRO A 105 14.98 -11.42 3.63
N GLU A 106 14.68 -11.21 2.36
CA GLU A 106 15.65 -11.21 1.26
C GLU A 106 15.85 -9.82 0.63
N SER A 107 14.98 -8.84 0.97
CA SER A 107 15.06 -7.50 0.37
C SER A 107 16.31 -6.75 0.80
N ASP A 108 16.93 -6.08 -0.15
CA ASP A 108 17.86 -4.99 0.14
C ASP A 108 17.06 -3.77 0.64
N LEU A 109 17.48 -3.21 1.79
CA LEU A 109 16.84 -2.03 2.36
C LEU A 109 17.23 -0.72 1.65
N THR A 110 18.05 -0.80 0.61
CA THR A 110 18.40 0.34 -0.24
C THR A 110 17.44 0.52 -1.42
N GLU A 111 16.61 -0.49 -1.73
CA GLU A 111 15.71 -0.50 -2.87
C GLU A 111 14.25 -0.36 -2.46
N CYS A 112 13.51 0.50 -3.15
CA CYS A 112 12.08 0.69 -2.95
C CYS A 112 11.29 -0.36 -3.75
N LYS A 113 10.96 -1.48 -3.14
CA LYS A 113 10.27 -2.61 -3.81
C LYS A 113 8.75 -2.44 -3.93
N ALA A 114 8.15 -1.52 -3.20
CA ALA A 114 6.73 -1.21 -3.28
C ALA A 114 6.49 0.29 -3.13
N LEU A 115 5.50 0.81 -3.85
CA LEU A 115 5.06 2.21 -3.72
C LEU A 115 3.56 2.28 -3.49
N PHE A 116 3.15 3.08 -2.50
CA PHE A 116 1.76 3.46 -2.29
C PHE A 116 1.59 4.94 -2.61
N ILE A 117 0.93 5.23 -3.73
CA ILE A 117 0.79 6.58 -4.28
C ILE A 117 -0.66 7.04 -4.13
N HIS A 118 -0.85 8.11 -3.37
CA HIS A 118 -2.13 8.81 -3.30
C HIS A 118 -2.20 9.78 -4.49
N THR A 119 -3.06 9.51 -5.45
CA THR A 119 -3.07 10.17 -6.76
C THR A 119 -3.20 11.68 -6.67
N SER A 120 -4.17 12.20 -5.93
CA SER A 120 -4.40 13.64 -5.81
C SER A 120 -3.20 14.36 -5.16
N ARG A 121 -2.57 13.75 -4.15
CA ARG A 121 -1.36 14.30 -3.51
C ARG A 121 -0.18 14.32 -4.47
N PHE A 122 -0.01 13.26 -5.26
CA PHE A 122 1.07 13.19 -6.24
C PHE A 122 0.91 14.24 -7.35
N LEU A 123 -0.30 14.38 -7.89
CA LEU A 123 -0.60 15.40 -8.90
C LEU A 123 -0.40 16.82 -8.36
N GLN A 124 -0.79 17.09 -7.13
CA GLN A 124 -0.51 18.37 -6.48
C GLN A 124 1.01 18.60 -6.35
N ALA A 125 1.74 17.59 -5.87
CA ALA A 125 3.19 17.68 -5.75
C ALA A 125 3.91 17.89 -7.10
N LEU A 126 3.37 17.32 -8.19
CA LEU A 126 3.89 17.60 -9.54
C LEU A 126 3.64 19.05 -9.96
N LYS A 127 2.45 19.61 -9.68
CA LYS A 127 2.16 21.05 -9.95
C LYS A 127 3.10 21.95 -9.14
N ASP A 128 3.26 21.67 -7.86
CA ASP A 128 4.15 22.44 -6.98
C ASP A 128 5.62 22.37 -7.45
N ASN A 129 6.04 21.23 -8.02
CA ASN A 129 7.40 21.02 -8.49
C ASN A 129 7.78 21.92 -9.69
N PHE A 130 6.81 22.55 -10.37
CA PHE A 130 7.09 23.58 -11.39
C PHE A 130 7.59 24.89 -10.78
N SER A 131 7.23 25.19 -9.55
CA SER A 131 7.62 26.43 -8.85
C SER A 131 8.73 26.23 -7.82
N SER A 132 8.80 25.04 -7.21
CA SER A 132 9.83 24.69 -6.22
C SER A 132 10.02 23.18 -6.19
N LYS A 133 11.23 22.70 -5.83
CA LYS A 133 11.49 21.26 -5.69
C LYS A 133 10.54 20.64 -4.66
N ASN A 134 9.81 19.60 -5.05
CA ASN A 134 8.95 18.83 -4.18
C ASN A 134 9.54 17.42 -3.98
N ASP A 135 10.04 17.16 -2.77
CA ASP A 135 10.74 15.91 -2.44
C ASP A 135 9.85 14.68 -2.63
N TYR A 136 8.54 14.78 -2.38
CA TYR A 136 7.62 13.67 -2.58
C TYR A 136 7.47 13.28 -4.05
N ALA A 137 7.33 14.28 -4.94
CA ALA A 137 7.24 14.01 -6.38
C ALA A 137 8.57 13.46 -6.94
N ILE A 138 9.69 14.00 -6.46
CA ILE A 138 11.03 13.54 -6.84
C ILE A 138 11.26 12.11 -6.39
N TYR A 139 10.89 11.78 -5.13
CA TYR A 139 11.02 10.44 -4.59
C TYR A 139 10.26 9.42 -5.44
N ILE A 140 8.98 9.67 -5.72
CA ILE A 140 8.16 8.77 -6.54
C ILE A 140 8.77 8.56 -7.93
N LYS A 141 9.18 9.66 -8.61
CA LYS A 141 9.81 9.55 -9.94
C LYS A 141 11.08 8.70 -9.94
N ASN A 142 11.88 8.81 -8.90
CA ASN A 142 13.16 8.10 -8.82
C ASN A 142 12.97 6.60 -8.53
N HIS A 143 11.87 6.21 -7.88
CA HIS A 143 11.66 4.81 -7.45
C HIS A 143 10.54 4.09 -8.20
N LEU A 144 9.83 4.78 -9.11
CA LEU A 144 8.69 4.18 -9.82
C LEU A 144 9.12 2.99 -10.69
N ASP A 145 10.26 3.09 -11.36
CA ASP A 145 10.78 2.05 -12.25
C ASP A 145 11.47 0.89 -11.50
N GLU A 146 11.80 1.09 -10.22
CA GLU A 146 12.45 0.09 -9.37
C GLU A 146 11.44 -0.75 -8.58
N ALA A 147 10.21 -0.23 -8.42
CA ALA A 147 9.20 -0.88 -7.61
C ALA A 147 8.56 -2.07 -8.33
N ASP A 148 8.57 -3.22 -7.69
CA ASP A 148 7.90 -4.43 -8.19
C ASP A 148 6.37 -4.34 -8.03
N LEU A 149 5.90 -3.59 -7.01
CA LEU A 149 4.49 -3.35 -6.73
C LEU A 149 4.20 -1.85 -6.62
N VAL A 150 3.33 -1.34 -7.48
CA VAL A 150 2.85 0.04 -7.41
C VAL A 150 1.35 0.07 -7.17
N VAL A 151 0.93 0.78 -6.15
CA VAL A 151 -0.48 1.04 -5.84
C VAL A 151 -0.79 2.50 -6.12
N TRP A 152 -1.78 2.72 -6.98
CA TRP A 152 -2.40 4.02 -7.22
C TRP A 152 -3.74 4.08 -6.51
N ASP A 153 -3.83 4.86 -5.44
CA ASP A 153 -5.05 5.03 -4.66
C ASP A 153 -5.81 6.29 -5.05
N ASP A 154 -7.13 6.24 -4.97
CA ASP A 154 -8.05 7.35 -5.31
C ASP A 154 -7.89 7.90 -6.73
N ILE A 155 -7.72 7.02 -7.74
CA ILE A 155 -7.73 7.42 -9.15
C ILE A 155 -9.11 7.97 -9.51
N GLY A 156 -9.14 9.17 -10.10
CA GLY A 156 -10.38 9.87 -10.51
C GLY A 156 -10.92 10.85 -9.47
N ALA A 157 -10.37 10.88 -8.25
CA ALA A 157 -10.75 11.89 -7.25
C ALA A 157 -10.24 13.30 -7.61
N GLU A 158 -9.28 13.39 -8.52
CA GLU A 158 -8.69 14.64 -9.01
C GLU A 158 -9.58 15.39 -10.02
N MET A 159 -10.62 14.75 -10.58
CA MET A 159 -11.49 15.34 -11.62
C MET A 159 -12.58 16.27 -11.07
N GLY A 160 -12.45 16.76 -9.85
CA GLY A 160 -13.43 17.62 -9.18
C GLY A 160 -13.24 19.13 -9.39
N SER A 161 -12.46 19.63 -10.34
CA SER A 161 -12.49 21.03 -10.70
C SER A 161 -13.44 21.25 -11.87
N ASP A 162 -14.41 22.15 -11.72
CA ASP A 162 -15.44 22.52 -12.71
C ASP A 162 -14.90 22.97 -14.10
N TYR A 163 -13.62 22.79 -14.35
CA TYR A 163 -12.96 23.21 -15.59
C TYR A 163 -13.08 22.18 -16.73
N ASP A 164 -13.39 20.90 -16.44
CA ASP A 164 -13.33 19.82 -17.43
C ASP A 164 -14.71 19.35 -17.95
N ILE A 165 -15.82 20.02 -17.55
CA ILE A 165 -17.18 19.59 -17.95
C ILE A 165 -17.66 20.31 -19.24
N ASN A 166 -16.91 21.30 -19.75
CA ASN A 166 -17.36 22.12 -20.90
C ASN A 166 -16.38 22.09 -22.12
N GLN A 167 -15.81 20.94 -22.44
CA GLN A 167 -15.20 20.75 -23.76
C GLN A 167 -15.80 19.57 -24.49
#